data_96ca0e20e9f98672be0e2969d4179300
#
_entry.id   96ca0e20e9f98672be0e2969d4179300
#
_cell.length_a   1.000
_cell.length_b   1.000
_cell.length_c   1.000
_cell.angle_alpha   90.00
_cell.angle_beta   90.00
_cell.angle_gamma   90.00
#
_symmetry.space_group_name_H-M   'P 1'
#
loop_
_entity.id
_entity.type
_entity.pdbx_description
1 polymer ?
#
loop_
_entity_poly.entity_id
_entity_poly.type
_entity_poly.pdbx_seq_one_letter_code
_entity_poly.pdbx_strand_id
1 'polypeptide(L)'
;MRKSLLALSLLAATSAPVLAADYSDGDIHKNDYKWMQFNLMGAFDELPGKSSHDYLEMEFGGRSGIFDLYGYVDVFNLATNKSSDKVGDPKIFMKFAPRMSLDAFTGVDMSFGPVQEVYVASLFEWDGTDFKTNAFSVNNQKIGLGSDVMVPWFGKVGLNLYGTYDGNRKDWNGFQISTNWFKPFYFFENGSFISYQGYIDYQFGLKDEYS
;
A
#
# COMPACT_ATOMS: atom_id res chain seq x y z
N MET A 1 -21.44 15.95 -20.95
CA MET A 1 -21.61 16.03 -19.47
C MET A 1 -20.89 14.84 -18.88
N ARG A 2 -19.72 15.08 -18.26
CA ARG A 2 -18.92 14.04 -17.63
C ARG A 2 -19.57 13.69 -16.29
N LYS A 3 -20.09 12.47 -16.14
CA LYS A 3 -20.55 11.96 -14.85
C LYS A 3 -19.36 11.25 -14.19
N SER A 4 -18.61 11.97 -13.38
CA SER A 4 -17.67 11.37 -12.45
C SER A 4 -18.48 10.76 -11.30
N LEU A 5 -18.60 9.44 -11.26
CA LEU A 5 -19.10 8.74 -10.09
C LEU A 5 -17.94 8.61 -9.10
N LEU A 6 -18.04 9.35 -8.01
CA LEU A 6 -17.15 9.23 -6.85
C LEU A 6 -17.27 7.82 -6.26
N ALA A 7 -16.16 7.12 -6.16
CA ALA A 7 -16.05 5.92 -5.34
C ALA A 7 -16.27 6.32 -3.87
N LEU A 8 -17.36 5.88 -3.27
CA LEU A 8 -17.66 6.12 -1.87
C LEU A 8 -17.00 4.99 -1.06
N SER A 9 -15.71 5.15 -0.75
CA SER A 9 -15.05 4.31 0.23
C SER A 9 -15.46 4.78 1.63
N LEU A 10 -16.19 3.96 2.36
CA LEU A 10 -16.54 4.21 3.76
C LEU A 10 -15.32 3.83 4.61
N LEU A 11 -14.37 4.76 4.75
CA LEU A 11 -13.21 4.63 5.63
C LEU A 11 -13.67 4.80 7.09
N ALA A 12 -13.89 3.71 7.79
CA ALA A 12 -13.83 3.72 9.24
C ALA A 12 -12.37 3.70 9.68
N ALA A 13 -11.61 4.75 9.30
CA ALA A 13 -10.30 4.96 9.88
C ALA A 13 -10.49 5.51 11.29
N THR A 14 -10.22 4.69 12.28
CA THR A 14 -9.91 5.22 13.60
C THR A 14 -8.65 6.08 13.42
N SER A 15 -8.80 7.40 13.47
CA SER A 15 -7.69 8.34 13.43
C SER A 15 -6.84 8.15 14.67
N ALA A 16 -5.92 7.19 14.64
CA ALA A 16 -4.84 7.19 15.60
C ALA A 16 -4.05 8.50 15.38
N PRO A 17 -3.71 9.22 16.44
CA PRO A 17 -2.88 10.41 16.32
C PRO A 17 -1.59 10.03 15.60
N VAL A 18 -1.21 10.80 14.58
CA VAL A 18 0.01 10.62 13.80
C VAL A 18 1.18 11.12 14.66
N LEU A 19 1.49 10.40 15.71
CA LEU A 19 2.70 10.60 16.50
C LEU A 19 3.75 9.58 16.05
N ALA A 20 5.02 9.95 16.18
CA ALA A 20 6.11 8.98 16.12
C ALA A 20 5.80 7.85 17.11
N ALA A 21 6.14 6.61 16.75
CA ALA A 21 5.99 5.51 17.68
C ALA A 21 6.91 5.75 18.90
N ASP A 22 6.31 5.68 20.10
CA ASP A 22 7.02 5.93 21.35
C ASP A 22 7.29 4.60 22.06
N TYR A 23 8.56 4.27 22.20
CA TYR A 23 9.05 3.05 22.88
C TYR A 23 9.85 3.40 24.16
N SER A 24 9.75 4.65 24.64
CA SER A 24 10.56 5.16 25.77
C SER A 24 10.34 4.41 27.08
N ASP A 25 9.18 3.77 27.25
CA ASP A 25 8.83 2.94 28.40
C ASP A 25 9.14 1.45 28.23
N GLY A 26 9.65 1.06 27.06
CA GLY A 26 9.97 -0.34 26.71
C GLY A 26 8.76 -1.18 26.33
N ASP A 27 7.55 -0.63 26.29
CA ASP A 27 6.35 -1.33 25.82
C ASP A 27 6.23 -1.24 24.29
N ILE A 28 6.62 -2.30 23.60
CA ILE A 28 6.54 -2.38 22.15
C ILE A 28 5.09 -2.44 21.64
N HIS A 29 4.13 -2.77 22.48
CA HIS A 29 2.71 -2.90 22.15
C HIS A 29 1.89 -1.63 22.37
N LYS A 30 2.47 -0.59 22.94
CA LYS A 30 1.83 0.71 23.20
C LYS A 30 1.23 1.38 21.96
N ASN A 31 1.82 1.11 20.80
CA ASN A 31 1.40 1.70 19.52
C ASN A 31 0.56 0.74 18.68
N ASP A 32 0.10 -0.38 19.23
CA ASP A 32 -0.67 -1.38 18.50
C ASP A 32 -2.03 -0.82 18.06
N TYR A 33 -2.38 -1.08 16.81
CA TYR A 33 -3.69 -0.82 16.23
C TYR A 33 -3.97 -1.78 15.10
N LYS A 34 -5.25 -1.92 14.72
CA LYS A 34 -5.66 -2.75 13.58
C LYS A 34 -6.92 -2.18 12.95
N TRP A 35 -7.03 -2.38 11.66
CA TRP A 35 -8.24 -2.07 10.90
C TRP A 35 -8.39 -3.04 9.72
N MET A 36 -9.61 -3.20 9.24
CA MET A 36 -9.94 -3.95 8.03
C MET A 36 -11.20 -3.35 7.42
N GLN A 37 -11.27 -3.31 6.11
CA GLN A 37 -12.43 -2.83 5.36
C GLN A 37 -12.66 -3.63 4.09
N PHE A 38 -13.90 -3.58 3.59
CA PHE A 38 -14.28 -4.11 2.30
C PHE A 38 -14.84 -2.97 1.46
N ASN A 39 -14.28 -2.80 0.26
CA ASN A 39 -14.64 -1.74 -0.67
C ASN A 39 -15.19 -2.36 -1.95
N LEU A 40 -16.39 -1.94 -2.36
CA LEU A 40 -16.88 -2.23 -3.70
C LEU A 40 -16.49 -1.07 -4.61
N MET A 41 -15.67 -1.35 -5.59
CA MET A 41 -15.02 -0.36 -6.43
C MET A 41 -15.48 -0.48 -7.89
N GLY A 42 -15.46 0.66 -8.59
CA GLY A 42 -15.71 0.72 -10.03
C GLY A 42 -14.78 1.73 -10.68
N ALA A 43 -14.02 1.30 -11.68
CA ALA A 43 -13.21 2.13 -12.53
C ALA A 43 -13.94 2.42 -13.84
N PHE A 44 -13.88 3.66 -14.33
CA PHE A 44 -14.50 4.10 -15.57
C PHE A 44 -13.56 5.04 -16.32
N ASP A 45 -13.08 4.60 -17.48
CA ASP A 45 -12.12 5.34 -18.31
C ASP A 45 -10.88 5.81 -17.51
N GLU A 46 -10.39 4.98 -16.59
CA GLU A 46 -9.26 5.27 -15.74
C GLU A 46 -7.97 5.34 -16.56
N LEU A 47 -7.23 6.42 -16.38
CA LEU A 47 -5.97 6.64 -17.09
C LEU A 47 -4.80 5.93 -16.38
N PRO A 48 -3.75 5.57 -17.14
CA PRO A 48 -3.44 5.97 -18.52
C PRO A 48 -4.13 5.13 -19.61
N GLY A 49 -4.65 3.93 -19.32
CA GLY A 49 -5.11 2.96 -20.31
C GLY A 49 -6.59 3.01 -20.68
N LYS A 50 -7.40 3.92 -20.12
CA LYS A 50 -8.87 3.91 -20.21
C LYS A 50 -9.50 2.63 -19.66
N SER A 51 -9.02 2.17 -18.54
CA SER A 51 -9.45 0.96 -17.86
C SER A 51 -10.89 1.11 -17.32
N SER A 52 -11.73 0.11 -17.53
CA SER A 52 -13.13 0.10 -17.03
C SER A 52 -13.46 -1.30 -16.49
N HIS A 53 -13.60 -1.40 -15.16
CA HIS A 53 -13.92 -2.65 -14.48
C HIS A 53 -14.53 -2.40 -13.11
N ASP A 54 -15.05 -3.44 -12.49
CA ASP A 54 -15.46 -3.49 -11.09
C ASP A 54 -14.59 -4.47 -10.31
N TYR A 55 -14.45 -4.22 -9.01
CA TYR A 55 -13.74 -5.13 -8.12
C TYR A 55 -14.21 -4.99 -6.67
N LEU A 56 -14.04 -6.07 -5.91
CA LEU A 56 -14.12 -6.08 -4.46
C LEU A 56 -12.70 -6.05 -3.90
N GLU A 57 -12.41 -5.06 -3.10
CA GLU A 57 -11.16 -4.95 -2.35
C GLU A 57 -11.41 -5.30 -0.90
N MET A 58 -10.60 -6.20 -0.34
CA MET A 58 -10.41 -6.37 1.09
C MET A 58 -9.10 -5.71 1.46
N GLU A 59 -9.15 -4.62 2.20
CA GLU A 59 -7.99 -3.87 2.63
C GLU A 59 -7.82 -3.96 4.14
N PHE A 60 -6.60 -4.12 4.61
CA PHE A 60 -6.29 -4.25 6.03
C PHE A 60 -4.94 -3.65 6.38
N GLY A 61 -4.80 -3.26 7.64
CA GLY A 61 -3.54 -2.75 8.16
C GLY A 61 -3.53 -2.73 9.67
N GLY A 62 -2.36 -2.44 10.21
CA GLY A 62 -2.19 -2.35 11.65
C GLY A 62 -0.74 -2.42 12.06
N ARG A 63 -0.57 -2.25 13.37
CA ARG A 63 0.70 -2.43 14.04
C ARG A 63 0.54 -3.44 15.16
N SER A 64 1.50 -4.31 15.30
CA SER A 64 1.61 -5.21 16.45
C SER A 64 3.07 -5.40 16.84
N GLY A 65 3.41 -4.85 17.99
CA GLY A 65 4.79 -4.83 18.48
C GLY A 65 5.74 -4.20 17.47
N ILE A 66 6.72 -4.98 17.01
CA ILE A 66 7.73 -4.52 16.04
C ILE A 66 7.24 -4.47 14.60
N PHE A 67 6.05 -5.04 14.29
CA PHE A 67 5.57 -5.13 12.91
C PHE A 67 4.53 -4.05 12.61
N ASP A 68 4.69 -3.39 11.47
CA ASP A 68 3.73 -2.52 10.82
C ASP A 68 3.27 -3.22 9.54
N LEU A 69 1.96 -3.44 9.41
CA LEU A 69 1.37 -4.30 8.40
C LEU A 69 0.37 -3.52 7.55
N TYR A 70 0.46 -3.69 6.24
CA TYR A 70 -0.52 -3.22 5.28
C TYR A 70 -0.71 -4.25 4.18
N GLY A 71 -1.92 -4.40 3.70
CA GLY A 71 -2.18 -5.24 2.55
C GLY A 71 -3.59 -5.10 2.03
N TYR A 72 -3.79 -5.57 0.80
CA TYR A 72 -5.10 -5.70 0.21
C TYR A 72 -5.18 -6.89 -0.74
N VAL A 73 -6.40 -7.32 -0.99
CA VAL A 73 -6.74 -8.34 -1.97
C VAL A 73 -7.89 -7.81 -2.81
N ASP A 74 -7.67 -7.70 -4.11
CA ASP A 74 -8.67 -7.33 -5.10
C ASP A 74 -9.23 -8.58 -5.78
N VAL A 75 -10.55 -8.62 -5.96
CA VAL A 75 -11.24 -9.60 -6.78
C VAL A 75 -11.94 -8.86 -7.91
N PHE A 76 -11.39 -8.97 -9.12
CA PHE A 76 -11.84 -8.22 -10.29
C PHE A 76 -13.03 -8.84 -11.01
N ASN A 77 -13.77 -8.00 -11.72
CA ASN A 77 -14.86 -8.37 -12.63
C ASN A 77 -15.90 -9.28 -11.95
N LEU A 78 -16.46 -8.85 -10.84
CA LEU A 78 -17.38 -9.61 -9.99
C LEU A 78 -18.60 -10.10 -10.76
N ALA A 79 -19.20 -9.20 -11.57
CA ALA A 79 -20.38 -9.50 -12.37
C ALA A 79 -20.06 -10.25 -13.67
N THR A 80 -18.81 -10.63 -13.92
CA THR A 80 -18.36 -11.28 -15.16
C THR A 80 -18.81 -10.52 -16.40
N ASN A 81 -18.68 -9.18 -16.33
CA ASN A 81 -19.05 -8.28 -17.40
C ASN A 81 -18.10 -8.41 -18.60
N LYS A 82 -18.64 -8.74 -19.78
CA LYS A 82 -17.85 -8.93 -21.00
C LYS A 82 -17.23 -7.64 -21.55
N SER A 83 -17.71 -6.47 -21.13
CA SER A 83 -17.14 -5.17 -21.50
C SER A 83 -16.04 -4.70 -20.55
N SER A 84 -15.76 -5.44 -19.48
CA SER A 84 -14.66 -5.17 -18.57
C SER A 84 -13.32 -5.43 -19.26
N ASP A 85 -12.35 -4.58 -19.06
CA ASP A 85 -10.96 -4.77 -19.51
C ASP A 85 -10.24 -5.88 -18.73
N LYS A 86 -10.84 -6.41 -17.66
CA LYS A 86 -10.36 -7.57 -16.90
C LYS A 86 -10.89 -8.91 -17.42
N VAL A 87 -11.51 -8.93 -18.60
CA VAL A 87 -11.94 -10.19 -19.24
C VAL A 87 -10.73 -10.95 -19.76
N GLY A 88 -10.52 -12.16 -19.20
CA GLY A 88 -9.37 -13.00 -19.53
C GLY A 88 -8.12 -12.73 -18.69
N ASP A 89 -8.12 -11.68 -17.90
CA ASP A 89 -7.06 -11.36 -16.94
C ASP A 89 -7.23 -12.12 -15.62
N PRO A 90 -6.18 -12.16 -14.77
CA PRO A 90 -6.29 -12.68 -13.41
C PRO A 90 -7.43 -12.03 -12.64
N LYS A 91 -8.25 -12.85 -11.99
CA LYS A 91 -9.35 -12.34 -11.17
C LYS A 91 -8.90 -11.82 -9.81
N ILE A 92 -7.69 -12.13 -9.39
CA ILE A 92 -7.19 -11.79 -8.06
C ILE A 92 -5.88 -11.03 -8.22
N PHE A 93 -5.73 -9.99 -7.42
CA PHE A 93 -4.45 -9.36 -7.17
C PHE A 93 -4.28 -9.16 -5.67
N MET A 94 -3.10 -9.44 -5.16
CA MET A 94 -2.76 -9.24 -3.76
C MET A 94 -1.51 -8.38 -3.62
N LYS A 95 -1.56 -7.43 -2.71
CA LYS A 95 -0.41 -6.65 -2.23
C LYS A 95 -0.29 -6.82 -0.72
N PHE A 96 0.90 -7.17 -0.24
CA PHE A 96 1.19 -7.30 1.19
C PHE A 96 2.54 -6.64 1.50
N ALA A 97 2.53 -5.64 2.36
CA ALA A 97 3.66 -4.76 2.65
C ALA A 97 3.99 -4.74 4.15
N PRO A 98 4.55 -5.82 4.71
CA PRO A 98 5.01 -5.82 6.10
C PRO A 98 6.31 -5.03 6.24
N ARG A 99 6.40 -4.26 7.33
CA ARG A 99 7.60 -3.55 7.76
C ARG A 99 7.95 -3.98 9.18
N MET A 100 9.23 -4.13 9.48
CA MET A 100 9.74 -4.39 10.83
C MET A 100 10.46 -3.15 11.34
N SER A 101 9.96 -2.56 12.42
CA SER A 101 10.57 -1.40 13.07
C SER A 101 11.93 -1.77 13.67
N LEU A 102 12.97 -1.08 13.26
CA LEU A 102 14.31 -1.24 13.84
C LEU A 102 14.38 -0.56 15.21
N ASP A 103 13.65 0.52 15.41
CA ASP A 103 13.53 1.22 16.69
C ASP A 103 12.94 0.29 17.76
N ALA A 104 11.79 -0.32 17.48
CA ALA A 104 11.14 -1.26 18.38
C ALA A 104 11.96 -2.57 18.59
N PHE A 105 12.60 -3.07 17.54
CA PHE A 105 13.39 -4.30 17.59
C PHE A 105 14.65 -4.14 18.42
N THR A 106 15.34 -3.02 18.29
CA THR A 106 16.62 -2.78 18.98
C THR A 106 16.47 -2.07 20.32
N GLY A 107 15.33 -1.42 20.55
CA GLY A 107 15.12 -0.51 21.69
C GLY A 107 15.91 0.80 21.59
N VAL A 108 16.48 1.09 20.41
CA VAL A 108 17.26 2.31 20.16
C VAL A 108 16.42 3.24 19.30
N ASP A 109 16.25 4.48 19.75
CA ASP A 109 15.62 5.55 18.96
C ASP A 109 16.54 5.90 17.77
N MET A 110 16.07 5.61 16.56
CA MET A 110 16.74 5.90 15.29
C MET A 110 16.16 7.14 14.58
N SER A 111 15.29 7.88 15.25
CA SER A 111 14.73 9.12 14.71
C SER A 111 15.81 10.18 14.50
N PHE A 112 15.72 10.93 13.41
CA PHE A 112 16.60 12.07 13.14
C PHE A 112 15.94 13.06 12.17
N GLY A 113 16.00 14.34 12.46
CA GLY A 113 15.37 15.36 11.62
C GLY A 113 13.88 15.07 11.39
N PRO A 114 13.43 14.96 10.14
CA PRO A 114 12.03 14.60 9.84
C PRO A 114 11.73 13.10 9.91
N VAL A 115 12.75 12.23 9.96
CA VAL A 115 12.59 10.77 10.08
C VAL A 115 12.15 10.43 11.50
N GLN A 116 11.00 9.75 11.60
CA GLN A 116 10.37 9.41 12.88
C GLN A 116 10.60 7.97 13.28
N GLU A 117 10.80 7.08 12.32
CA GLU A 117 11.02 5.66 12.56
C GLU A 117 11.67 5.03 11.34
N VAL A 118 12.52 4.02 11.55
CA VAL A 118 13.24 3.29 10.49
C VAL A 118 12.80 1.83 10.47
N TYR A 119 12.65 1.27 9.28
CA TYR A 119 12.16 -0.11 9.07
C TYR A 119 13.05 -0.92 8.12
N VAL A 120 13.09 -2.22 8.37
CA VAL A 120 13.26 -3.18 7.27
C VAL A 120 11.90 -3.32 6.63
N ALA A 121 11.80 -2.97 5.35
CA ALA A 121 10.55 -2.95 4.62
C ALA A 121 10.52 -4.05 3.55
N SER A 122 9.36 -4.68 3.37
CA SER A 122 9.13 -5.62 2.29
C SER A 122 7.79 -5.37 1.61
N LEU A 123 7.66 -5.86 0.38
CA LEU A 123 6.45 -5.74 -0.41
C LEU A 123 6.34 -6.97 -1.31
N PHE A 124 5.20 -7.64 -1.20
CA PHE A 124 4.85 -8.81 -2.00
C PHE A 124 3.65 -8.46 -2.89
N GLU A 125 3.76 -8.76 -4.19
CA GLU A 125 2.70 -8.56 -5.19
C GLU A 125 2.49 -9.86 -5.94
N TRP A 126 1.24 -10.29 -6.05
CA TRP A 126 0.88 -11.56 -6.65
C TRP A 126 -0.53 -11.53 -7.26
N ASP A 127 -0.70 -12.10 -8.46
CA ASP A 127 -1.98 -12.16 -9.17
C ASP A 127 -2.56 -13.57 -9.32
N GLY A 128 -1.83 -14.59 -8.84
CA GLY A 128 -2.30 -15.97 -8.83
C GLY A 128 -2.24 -16.68 -10.19
N THR A 129 -1.66 -16.08 -11.21
CA THR A 129 -1.53 -16.74 -12.54
C THR A 129 -0.22 -17.47 -12.70
N ASP A 130 -0.22 -18.43 -13.61
CA ASP A 130 1.00 -19.13 -14.02
C ASP A 130 1.69 -18.33 -15.14
N PHE A 131 2.93 -17.92 -14.89
CA PHE A 131 3.79 -17.20 -15.84
C PHE A 131 3.95 -17.93 -17.18
N LYS A 132 3.87 -19.26 -17.20
CA LYS A 132 3.95 -20.04 -18.45
C LYS A 132 2.74 -19.82 -19.36
N THR A 133 1.60 -19.44 -18.80
CA THR A 133 0.36 -19.18 -19.53
C THR A 133 0.06 -17.71 -19.72
N ASN A 134 0.63 -16.86 -18.89
CA ASN A 134 0.50 -15.41 -18.94
C ASN A 134 1.83 -14.72 -18.64
N ALA A 135 2.50 -14.20 -19.67
CA ALA A 135 3.78 -13.51 -19.53
C ALA A 135 3.70 -12.20 -18.70
N PHE A 136 2.50 -11.68 -18.47
CA PHE A 136 2.24 -10.49 -17.63
C PHE A 136 1.87 -10.85 -16.19
N SER A 137 1.96 -12.12 -15.82
CA SER A 137 1.74 -12.58 -14.44
C SER A 137 2.65 -11.85 -13.46
N VAL A 138 2.05 -11.38 -12.37
CA VAL A 138 2.76 -10.66 -11.30
C VAL A 138 3.11 -11.61 -10.16
N ASN A 139 4.39 -11.69 -9.83
CA ASN A 139 4.92 -12.40 -8.66
C ASN A 139 6.21 -11.72 -8.20
N ASN A 140 6.08 -10.55 -7.59
CA ASN A 140 7.22 -9.74 -7.19
C ASN A 140 7.42 -9.79 -5.67
N GLN A 141 8.67 -9.93 -5.26
CA GLN A 141 9.11 -9.79 -3.88
C GLN A 141 10.09 -8.62 -3.82
N LYS A 142 9.80 -7.67 -2.95
CA LYS A 142 10.63 -6.49 -2.78
C LYS A 142 11.10 -6.42 -1.33
N ILE A 143 12.37 -6.09 -1.12
CA ILE A 143 12.96 -5.92 0.21
C ILE A 143 13.87 -4.70 0.22
N GLY A 144 13.89 -4.00 1.35
CA GLY A 144 14.72 -2.81 1.47
C GLY A 144 14.54 -2.09 2.80
N LEU A 145 14.71 -0.81 2.78
CA LEU A 145 14.58 0.07 3.93
C LEU A 145 13.36 0.97 3.79
N GLY A 146 12.72 1.26 4.90
CA GLY A 146 11.59 2.17 4.98
C GLY A 146 11.72 3.16 6.13
N SER A 147 10.96 4.21 6.06
CA SER A 147 10.82 5.14 7.18
C SER A 147 9.45 5.82 7.16
N ASP A 148 9.04 6.32 8.32
CA ASP A 148 7.99 7.29 8.46
C ASP A 148 8.63 8.67 8.58
N VAL A 149 8.25 9.59 7.69
CA VAL A 149 8.84 10.93 7.58
C VAL A 149 7.78 11.97 7.92
N MET A 150 8.07 12.86 8.87
CA MET A 150 7.19 13.98 9.21
C MET A 150 7.46 15.16 8.28
N VAL A 151 6.56 15.39 7.34
CA VAL A 151 6.64 16.53 6.43
C VAL A 151 5.97 17.73 7.10
N PRO A 152 6.66 18.88 7.25
CA PRO A 152 6.10 20.09 7.85
C PRO A 152 4.75 20.45 7.21
N TRP A 153 3.75 20.86 8.01
CA TRP A 153 2.38 21.25 7.63
C TRP A 153 1.55 20.16 6.91
N PHE A 154 2.17 19.12 6.39
CA PHE A 154 1.47 18.03 5.72
C PHE A 154 1.16 16.86 6.67
N GLY A 155 2.15 16.39 7.43
CA GLY A 155 2.02 15.26 8.35
C GLY A 155 2.91 14.08 7.97
N LYS A 156 2.57 12.90 8.45
CA LYS A 156 3.35 11.68 8.25
C LYS A 156 3.21 11.16 6.81
N VAL A 157 4.35 10.83 6.22
CA VAL A 157 4.49 10.21 4.90
C VAL A 157 5.34 8.96 5.05
N GLY A 158 4.84 7.82 4.58
CA GLY A 158 5.64 6.60 4.46
C GLY A 158 6.58 6.71 3.26
N LEU A 159 7.83 6.32 3.43
CA LEU A 159 8.84 6.28 2.37
C LEU A 159 9.60 4.97 2.44
N ASN A 160 9.62 4.22 1.33
CA ASN A 160 10.34 2.95 1.26
C ASN A 160 11.18 2.89 -0.02
N LEU A 161 12.36 2.29 0.09
CA LEU A 161 13.25 1.98 -1.04
C LEU A 161 13.49 0.48 -1.06
N TYR A 162 13.15 -0.15 -2.17
CA TYR A 162 13.23 -1.60 -2.35
C TYR A 162 14.16 -1.99 -3.50
N GLY A 163 14.85 -3.13 -3.37
CA GLY A 163 15.27 -3.94 -4.49
C GLY A 163 14.12 -4.88 -4.87
N THR A 164 13.87 -5.05 -6.15
CA THR A 164 12.78 -5.89 -6.70
C THR A 164 13.33 -7.21 -7.20
N TYR A 165 12.77 -8.31 -6.71
CA TYR A 165 13.00 -9.67 -7.21
C TYR A 165 11.77 -10.17 -7.93
N ASP A 166 11.90 -10.51 -9.22
CA ASP A 166 10.84 -11.12 -10.02
C ASP A 166 10.82 -12.63 -9.77
N GLY A 167 9.82 -13.12 -9.05
CA GLY A 167 9.69 -14.54 -8.71
C GLY A 167 9.33 -15.43 -9.89
N ASN A 168 8.76 -14.87 -10.96
CA ASN A 168 8.46 -15.61 -12.18
C ASN A 168 9.74 -15.89 -12.97
N ARG A 169 10.61 -14.88 -13.10
CA ARG A 169 11.90 -14.97 -13.80
C ARG A 169 13.04 -15.42 -12.91
N LYS A 170 12.83 -15.42 -11.57
CA LYS A 170 13.81 -15.78 -10.54
C LYS A 170 15.07 -14.90 -10.61
N ASP A 171 14.88 -13.61 -10.81
CA ASP A 171 15.96 -12.66 -11.01
C ASP A 171 15.64 -11.29 -10.39
N TRP A 172 16.69 -10.53 -10.04
CA TRP A 172 16.56 -9.16 -9.58
C TRP A 172 16.30 -8.22 -10.75
N ASN A 173 15.29 -7.35 -10.62
CA ASN A 173 14.86 -6.45 -11.67
C ASN A 173 14.66 -5.03 -11.13
N GLY A 174 15.76 -4.34 -10.92
CA GLY A 174 15.78 -2.93 -10.53
C GLY A 174 15.32 -2.64 -9.12
N PHE A 175 14.85 -1.44 -8.94
CA PHE A 175 14.48 -0.86 -7.64
C PHE A 175 13.12 -0.18 -7.72
N GLN A 176 12.51 0.03 -6.54
CA GLN A 176 11.28 0.81 -6.41
C GLN A 176 11.39 1.78 -5.22
N ILE A 177 11.02 3.03 -5.44
CA ILE A 177 10.68 3.97 -4.37
C ILE A 177 9.17 3.98 -4.25
N SER A 178 8.68 3.76 -3.03
CA SER A 178 7.26 3.87 -2.69
C SER A 178 7.07 4.93 -1.63
N THR A 179 6.07 5.78 -1.84
CA THR A 179 5.63 6.73 -0.82
C THR A 179 4.12 6.67 -0.69
N ASN A 180 3.62 6.84 0.53
CA ASN A 180 2.19 6.85 0.81
C ASN A 180 1.86 7.86 1.88
N TRP A 181 0.62 8.35 1.87
CA TRP A 181 0.13 9.31 2.85
C TRP A 181 -1.37 9.19 3.08
N PHE A 182 -1.77 9.54 4.31
CA PHE A 182 -3.14 9.71 4.70
C PHE A 182 -3.23 11.01 5.52
N LYS A 183 -3.91 12.03 4.96
CA LYS A 183 -4.03 13.35 5.58
C LYS A 183 -5.49 13.75 5.71
N PRO A 184 -6.15 13.53 6.87
CA PRO A 184 -7.43 14.17 7.14
C PRO A 184 -7.19 15.69 7.33
N PHE A 185 -8.04 16.50 6.75
CA PHE A 185 -7.90 17.96 6.80
C PHE A 185 -9.19 18.69 7.19
N TYR A 186 -10.32 17.99 7.25
CA TYR A 186 -11.58 18.53 7.74
C TYR A 186 -12.36 17.46 8.49
N PHE A 187 -12.85 17.81 9.69
CA PHE A 187 -13.66 16.92 10.54
C PHE A 187 -15.04 17.55 10.74
N PHE A 188 -16.07 16.76 10.54
CA PHE A 188 -17.46 17.13 10.77
C PHE A 188 -17.85 16.83 12.23
N GLU A 189 -18.92 17.50 12.71
CA GLU A 189 -19.44 17.30 14.07
C GLU A 189 -19.86 15.85 14.37
N ASN A 190 -20.29 15.10 13.36
CA ASN A 190 -20.67 13.69 13.48
C ASN A 190 -19.48 12.72 13.51
N GLY A 191 -18.24 13.23 13.54
CA GLY A 191 -17.00 12.45 13.54
C GLY A 191 -16.53 11.97 12.17
N SER A 192 -17.26 12.22 11.09
CA SER A 192 -16.77 11.97 9.75
C SER A 192 -15.72 13.01 9.35
N PHE A 193 -14.93 12.73 8.32
CA PHE A 193 -13.86 13.65 7.90
C PHE A 193 -13.65 13.60 6.38
N ILE A 194 -12.97 14.62 5.88
CA ILE A 194 -12.42 14.63 4.52
C ILE A 194 -10.91 14.44 4.62
N SER A 195 -10.37 13.52 3.82
CA SER A 195 -8.94 13.25 3.76
C SER A 195 -8.38 13.39 2.35
N TYR A 196 -7.11 13.73 2.28
CA TYR A 196 -6.28 13.56 1.09
C TYR A 196 -5.34 12.37 1.33
N GLN A 197 -5.49 11.34 0.52
CA GLN A 197 -4.70 10.12 0.64
C GLN A 197 -4.22 9.68 -0.72
N GLY A 198 -3.13 8.92 -0.74
CA GLY A 198 -2.59 8.38 -1.97
C GLY A 198 -1.26 7.68 -1.77
N TYR A 199 -0.72 7.20 -2.88
CA TYR A 199 0.59 6.59 -2.96
C TYR A 199 1.24 6.91 -4.30
N ILE A 200 2.55 6.77 -4.36
CA ILE A 200 3.35 6.81 -5.58
C ILE A 200 4.35 5.66 -5.51
N ASP A 201 4.35 4.82 -6.53
CA ASP A 201 5.34 3.77 -6.75
C ASP A 201 6.16 4.16 -8.00
N TYR A 202 7.46 4.37 -7.83
CA TYR A 202 8.38 4.70 -8.93
C TYR A 202 9.43 3.61 -9.06
N GLN A 203 9.43 2.92 -10.20
CA GLN A 203 10.39 1.88 -10.53
C GLN A 203 11.51 2.44 -11.40
N PHE A 204 12.73 1.97 -11.18
CA PHE A 204 13.91 2.40 -11.94
C PHE A 204 14.99 1.31 -11.97
N GLY A 205 15.92 1.45 -12.93
CA GLY A 205 16.99 0.47 -13.11
C GLY A 205 16.47 -0.90 -13.52
N LEU A 206 15.31 -0.95 -14.19
CA LEU A 206 14.76 -2.18 -14.76
C LEU A 206 15.68 -2.66 -15.89
N LYS A 207 15.74 -3.97 -16.07
CA LYS A 207 16.47 -4.57 -17.19
C LYS A 207 15.66 -4.39 -18.48
N ASP A 208 16.34 -4.04 -19.58
CA ASP A 208 15.70 -3.78 -20.87
C ASP A 208 14.88 -4.98 -21.38
N GLU A 209 15.30 -6.19 -21.04
CA GLU A 209 14.60 -7.46 -21.38
C GLU A 209 13.27 -7.66 -20.61
N TYR A 210 12.97 -6.80 -19.63
CA TYR A 210 11.76 -6.87 -18.76
C TYR A 210 10.90 -5.61 -18.82
N SER A 211 11.29 -4.65 -19.65
CA SER A 211 10.61 -3.35 -19.82
C SER A 211 9.59 -3.37 -20.97
#